data_6669c0d4b9c19d1bc95cde7a83f6e78f
#
_entry.id   6669c0d4b9c19d1bc95cde7a83f6e78f
#
_cell.length_a   1.000
_cell.length_b   1.000
_cell.length_c   1.000
_cell.angle_alpha   90.00
_cell.angle_beta   90.00
_cell.angle_gamma   90.00
#
_symmetry.space_group_name_H-M   'P 1'
#
loop_
_entity.id
_entity.type
_entity.pdbx_description
1 polymer ?
#
loop_
_entity_poly.entity_id
_entity_poly.type
_entity_poly.pdbx_seq_one_letter_code
_entity_poly.pdbx_strand_id
1 'polypeptide(L)'
;MSKPVALALAVERWPIAGSFGISRGSKTEAVAVVAELRDGNARGRGECVPYARYGESVDSVMAQINAMRPKIDAGLDRQGLQTAMPPGAARNALDCAFWDLEAKRSNRPVHDVAGLPAPHELTTAYTISLDAPDVMAKAAKGAASRALLKIKLGAEGDAARIAAVRAAAPRSVLIVDANEGWNDDNLAANFAACAESGVVLIEQPLPEGKDQVLGRMKRPIPVCADESLHDRASFSALASKYDAVNIKLDKAGGLTEALAMLAEAQRRNFTIMVGCMVATSLAMAPAVLLAQRARFVDLDGPLLLRKDRQDGLRYAESLIYPPSPALWG
;
A
#
# COMPACT_ATOMS: atom_id res chain seq x y z
N MET A 1 39.23 -1.64 -9.50
CA MET A 1 38.12 -2.23 -8.71
C MET A 1 37.07 -1.15 -8.51
N SER A 2 35.81 -1.39 -8.87
CA SER A 2 34.70 -0.47 -8.53
C SER A 2 34.60 -0.35 -7.01
N LYS A 3 34.35 0.85 -6.50
CA LYS A 3 34.08 1.02 -5.06
C LYS A 3 32.84 0.20 -4.70
N PRO A 4 32.82 -0.45 -3.50
CA PRO A 4 31.64 -1.15 -3.04
C PRO A 4 30.46 -0.17 -2.90
N VAL A 5 29.24 -0.67 -3.13
CA VAL A 5 28.00 0.10 -2.93
C VAL A 5 27.84 0.38 -1.44
N ALA A 6 27.83 1.64 -1.05
CA ALA A 6 27.64 2.03 0.34
C ALA A 6 26.15 2.00 0.71
N LEU A 7 25.80 1.40 1.85
CA LEU A 7 24.46 1.40 2.42
C LEU A 7 24.38 2.36 3.61
N ALA A 8 23.40 3.25 3.62
CA ALA A 8 23.02 4.06 4.77
C ALA A 8 21.55 3.76 5.15
N LEU A 9 21.24 3.88 6.44
CA LEU A 9 19.88 3.67 6.97
C LEU A 9 19.47 4.85 7.84
N ALA A 10 18.21 5.20 7.78
CA ALA A 10 17.60 6.21 8.64
C ALA A 10 16.23 5.73 9.14
N VAL A 11 15.90 6.07 10.37
CA VAL A 11 14.54 5.98 10.91
C VAL A 11 13.94 7.38 10.89
N GLU A 12 12.83 7.53 10.23
CA GLU A 12 12.15 8.81 10.08
C GLU A 12 10.76 8.76 10.71
N ARG A 13 10.37 9.87 11.34
CA ARG A 13 9.09 10.02 12.02
C ARG A 13 8.29 11.13 11.39
N TRP A 14 7.08 10.80 10.95
CA TRP A 14 6.22 11.69 10.19
C TRP A 14 4.88 11.87 10.92
N PRO A 15 4.62 13.04 11.51
CA PRO A 15 3.35 13.30 12.17
C PRO A 15 2.17 13.22 11.20
N ILE A 16 1.11 12.52 11.63
CA ILE A 16 -0.16 12.44 10.91
C ILE A 16 -0.98 13.71 11.15
N ALA A 17 -1.74 14.15 10.17
CA ALA A 17 -2.65 15.30 10.30
C ALA A 17 -3.92 14.89 11.07
N GLY A 18 -3.85 14.93 12.38
CA GLY A 18 -4.85 14.39 13.28
C GLY A 18 -4.50 12.99 13.74
N SER A 19 -5.39 12.02 13.56
CA SER A 19 -5.18 10.60 13.86
C SER A 19 -5.62 9.73 12.70
N PHE A 20 -4.95 8.59 12.54
CA PHE A 20 -5.32 7.56 11.57
C PHE A 20 -5.86 6.35 12.33
N GLY A 21 -7.18 6.14 12.25
CA GLY A 21 -7.90 5.07 12.94
C GLY A 21 -8.28 3.92 12.00
N ILE A 22 -8.07 2.69 12.47
CA ILE A 22 -8.51 1.42 11.86
C ILE A 22 -9.09 0.50 12.95
N SER A 23 -9.64 -0.65 12.60
CA SER A 23 -10.17 -1.64 13.54
C SER A 23 -9.21 -2.04 14.66
N ARG A 24 -7.90 -2.01 14.41
CA ARG A 24 -6.83 -2.41 15.34
C ARG A 24 -6.24 -1.25 16.18
N GLY A 25 -6.82 -0.07 16.13
CA GLY A 25 -6.39 1.09 16.90
C GLY A 25 -6.11 2.33 16.07
N SER A 26 -5.52 3.34 16.69
CA SER A 26 -5.18 4.60 16.04
C SER A 26 -3.74 5.01 16.28
N LYS A 27 -3.20 5.83 15.37
CA LYS A 27 -1.85 6.41 15.48
C LYS A 27 -1.83 7.86 15.00
N THR A 28 -0.92 8.64 15.58
CA THR A 28 -0.70 10.05 15.27
C THR A 28 0.62 10.30 14.56
N GLU A 29 1.40 9.24 14.32
CA GLU A 29 2.70 9.28 13.69
C GLU A 29 2.90 8.05 12.79
N ALA A 30 3.50 8.25 11.62
CA ALA A 30 4.05 7.19 10.79
C ALA A 30 5.56 7.09 11.04
N VAL A 31 6.06 5.87 11.26
CA VAL A 31 7.49 5.61 11.43
C VAL A 31 7.96 4.81 10.23
N ALA A 32 8.90 5.37 9.49
CA ALA A 32 9.46 4.76 8.29
C ALA A 32 10.94 4.43 8.47
N VAL A 33 11.40 3.39 7.80
CA VAL A 33 12.82 3.07 7.63
C VAL A 33 13.20 3.37 6.19
N VAL A 34 14.24 4.17 6.00
CA VAL A 34 14.79 4.52 4.68
C VAL A 34 16.12 3.83 4.49
N ALA A 35 16.25 3.08 3.41
CA ALA A 35 17.51 2.56 2.90
C ALA A 35 18.03 3.45 1.77
N GLU A 36 19.30 3.80 1.82
CA GLU A 36 19.99 4.55 0.79
C GLU A 36 21.23 3.78 0.33
N LEU A 37 21.32 3.52 -0.96
CA LEU A 37 22.45 2.90 -1.63
C LEU A 37 23.22 3.96 -2.43
N ARG A 38 24.55 3.97 -2.31
CA ARG A 38 25.42 4.89 -3.05
C ARG A 38 26.51 4.15 -3.81
N ASP A 39 26.68 4.55 -5.07
CA ASP A 39 27.79 4.12 -5.91
C ASP A 39 28.33 5.33 -6.69
N GLY A 40 29.49 5.82 -6.29
CA GLY A 40 30.03 7.07 -6.81
C GLY A 40 29.07 8.21 -6.55
N ASN A 41 28.61 8.87 -7.62
CA ASN A 41 27.65 9.96 -7.57
C ASN A 41 26.19 9.49 -7.65
N ALA A 42 25.95 8.22 -8.01
CA ALA A 42 24.60 7.67 -8.07
C ALA A 42 24.09 7.33 -6.67
N ARG A 43 22.82 7.66 -6.43
CA ARG A 43 22.14 7.45 -5.16
C ARG A 43 20.76 6.86 -5.41
N GLY A 44 20.48 5.70 -4.81
CA GLY A 44 19.15 5.07 -4.83
C GLY A 44 18.56 5.02 -3.43
N ARG A 45 17.26 5.29 -3.31
CA ARG A 45 16.53 5.30 -2.04
C ARG A 45 15.32 4.39 -2.09
N GLY A 46 14.98 3.79 -0.95
CA GLY A 46 13.72 3.09 -0.75
C GLY A 46 13.24 3.30 0.68
N GLU A 47 11.94 3.38 0.85
CA GLU A 47 11.26 3.59 2.13
C GLU A 47 10.33 2.42 2.40
N CYS A 48 10.26 1.99 3.66
CA CYS A 48 9.30 1.00 4.11
C CYS A 48 8.70 1.37 5.46
N VAL A 49 7.55 0.76 5.76
CA VAL A 49 6.88 0.90 7.06
C VAL A 49 6.86 -0.46 7.73
N PRO A 50 7.66 -0.66 8.81
CA PRO A 50 7.57 -1.87 9.63
C PRO A 50 6.16 -2.02 10.21
N TYR A 51 5.54 -3.19 10.07
CA TYR A 51 4.16 -3.38 10.45
C TYR A 51 3.99 -4.53 11.46
N ALA A 52 3.60 -4.18 12.69
CA ALA A 52 3.49 -5.11 13.81
C ALA A 52 2.55 -6.30 13.54
N ARG A 53 1.51 -6.12 12.69
CA ARG A 53 0.60 -7.20 12.27
C ARG A 53 1.35 -8.35 11.57
N TYR A 54 2.49 -8.06 10.94
CA TYR A 54 3.34 -9.04 10.26
C TYR A 54 4.60 -9.39 11.09
N GLY A 55 4.59 -9.09 12.39
CA GLY A 55 5.71 -9.40 13.31
C GLY A 55 6.92 -8.48 13.12
N GLU A 56 6.77 -7.36 12.45
CA GLU A 56 7.86 -6.42 12.19
C GLU A 56 7.91 -5.29 13.20
N SER A 57 9.12 -4.86 13.53
CA SER A 57 9.44 -3.66 14.29
C SER A 57 10.52 -2.85 13.57
N VAL A 58 10.68 -1.58 13.95
CA VAL A 58 11.79 -0.76 13.43
C VAL A 58 13.13 -1.46 13.64
N ASP A 59 13.37 -1.99 14.84
CA ASP A 59 14.63 -2.66 15.19
C ASP A 59 14.84 -3.94 14.37
N SER A 60 13.80 -4.76 14.18
CA SER A 60 13.91 -5.99 13.40
C SER A 60 14.18 -5.70 11.92
N VAL A 61 13.52 -4.68 11.35
CA VAL A 61 13.72 -4.25 9.96
C VAL A 61 15.13 -3.67 9.78
N MET A 62 15.58 -2.80 10.67
CA MET A 62 16.94 -2.25 10.67
C MET A 62 17.99 -3.35 10.76
N ALA A 63 17.80 -4.35 11.63
CA ALA A 63 18.71 -5.48 11.79
C ALA A 63 18.78 -6.33 10.51
N GLN A 64 17.62 -6.64 9.90
CA GLN A 64 17.56 -7.41 8.65
C GLN A 64 18.28 -6.70 7.50
N ILE A 65 18.08 -5.38 7.34
CA ILE A 65 18.75 -4.60 6.30
C ILE A 65 20.26 -4.54 6.58
N ASN A 66 20.69 -4.30 7.83
CA ASN A 66 22.11 -4.26 8.20
C ASN A 66 22.82 -5.59 7.94
N ALA A 67 22.14 -6.73 8.11
CA ALA A 67 22.70 -8.05 7.82
C ALA A 67 23.03 -8.26 6.33
N MET A 68 22.50 -7.44 5.44
CA MET A 68 22.79 -7.48 4.00
C MET A 68 24.08 -6.73 3.61
N ARG A 69 24.67 -5.91 4.50
CA ARG A 69 25.88 -5.13 4.17
C ARG A 69 27.00 -5.96 3.57
N PRO A 70 27.44 -7.08 4.16
CA PRO A 70 28.51 -7.88 3.58
C PRO A 70 28.18 -8.43 2.19
N LYS A 71 26.92 -8.76 1.95
CA LYS A 71 26.47 -9.25 0.65
C LYS A 71 26.41 -8.11 -0.39
N ILE A 72 25.96 -6.92 0.00
CA ILE A 72 25.97 -5.71 -0.85
C ILE A 72 27.40 -5.34 -1.22
N ASP A 73 28.33 -5.36 -0.24
CA ASP A 73 29.76 -5.12 -0.46
C ASP A 73 30.38 -6.16 -1.43
N ALA A 74 29.86 -7.40 -1.39
CA ALA A 74 30.26 -8.50 -2.28
C ALA A 74 29.54 -8.46 -3.65
N GLY A 75 28.72 -7.43 -3.94
CA GLY A 75 28.08 -7.25 -5.24
C GLY A 75 26.65 -7.82 -5.35
N LEU A 76 25.97 -8.02 -4.22
CA LEU A 76 24.54 -8.39 -4.23
C LEU A 76 23.77 -7.34 -5.05
N ASP A 77 23.01 -7.82 -6.00
CA ASP A 77 22.11 -7.02 -6.81
C ASP A 77 20.62 -7.22 -6.40
N ARG A 78 19.74 -6.54 -7.10
CA ARG A 78 18.29 -6.60 -6.89
C ARG A 78 17.73 -8.01 -7.10
N GLN A 79 18.23 -8.76 -8.06
CA GLN A 79 17.76 -10.13 -8.34
C GLN A 79 18.21 -11.09 -7.24
N GLY A 80 19.47 -11.02 -6.84
CA GLY A 80 20.00 -11.80 -5.72
C GLY A 80 19.32 -11.49 -4.39
N LEU A 81 18.85 -10.25 -4.21
CA LEU A 81 18.10 -9.84 -3.01
C LEU A 81 16.82 -10.67 -2.81
N GLN A 82 16.14 -11.08 -3.89
CA GLN A 82 14.88 -11.84 -3.80
C GLN A 82 15.04 -13.20 -3.11
N THR A 83 16.23 -13.79 -3.19
CA THR A 83 16.57 -15.06 -2.52
C THR A 83 17.33 -14.86 -1.22
N ALA A 84 17.97 -13.69 -1.06
CA ALA A 84 18.78 -13.39 0.12
C ALA A 84 17.96 -12.92 1.33
N MET A 85 16.74 -12.41 1.08
CA MET A 85 15.83 -11.91 2.12
C MET A 85 14.40 -12.41 1.91
N PRO A 86 13.65 -12.69 2.99
CA PRO A 86 12.21 -12.98 2.90
C PRO A 86 11.44 -11.73 2.45
N PRO A 87 10.19 -11.88 1.94
CA PRO A 87 9.30 -10.73 1.72
C PRO A 87 9.04 -9.98 3.03
N GLY A 88 8.68 -8.70 2.90
CA GLY A 88 8.42 -7.81 4.03
C GLY A 88 9.07 -6.44 3.87
N ALA A 89 8.91 -5.59 4.88
CA ALA A 89 9.33 -4.19 4.85
C ALA A 89 10.84 -4.03 4.61
N ALA A 90 11.67 -4.85 5.24
CA ALA A 90 13.13 -4.77 5.09
C ALA A 90 13.58 -4.97 3.63
N ARG A 91 13.04 -6.02 2.96
CA ARG A 91 13.33 -6.26 1.55
C ARG A 91 12.76 -5.16 0.66
N ASN A 92 11.55 -4.64 0.97
CA ASN A 92 10.95 -3.53 0.22
C ASN A 92 11.89 -2.31 0.17
N ALA A 93 12.41 -1.86 1.30
CA ALA A 93 13.32 -0.72 1.34
C ALA A 93 14.56 -0.93 0.47
N LEU A 94 15.20 -2.11 0.55
CA LEU A 94 16.39 -2.40 -0.27
C LEU A 94 16.07 -2.58 -1.75
N ASP A 95 15.00 -3.30 -2.08
CA ASP A 95 14.59 -3.55 -3.47
C ASP A 95 14.29 -2.23 -4.18
N CYS A 96 13.52 -1.34 -3.56
CA CYS A 96 13.21 -0.03 -4.11
C CYS A 96 14.46 0.87 -4.20
N ALA A 97 15.40 0.76 -3.25
CA ALA A 97 16.67 1.47 -3.33
C ALA A 97 17.55 0.96 -4.48
N PHE A 98 17.57 -0.34 -4.76
CA PHE A 98 18.27 -0.90 -5.91
C PHE A 98 17.66 -0.44 -7.23
N TRP A 99 16.33 -0.44 -7.36
CA TRP A 99 15.65 0.08 -8.55
C TRP A 99 16.03 1.53 -8.85
N ASP A 100 16.00 2.38 -7.84
CA ASP A 100 16.36 3.80 -7.95
C ASP A 100 17.85 3.97 -8.28
N LEU A 101 18.74 3.16 -7.70
CA LEU A 101 20.16 3.19 -8.00
C LEU A 101 20.46 2.73 -9.44
N GLU A 102 19.81 1.65 -9.90
CA GLU A 102 19.96 1.15 -11.28
C GLU A 102 19.52 2.20 -12.31
N ALA A 103 18.39 2.87 -12.07
CA ALA A 103 17.91 3.95 -12.93
C ALA A 103 18.92 5.09 -13.04
N LYS A 104 19.44 5.55 -11.92
CA LYS A 104 20.42 6.66 -11.87
C LYS A 104 21.78 6.29 -12.43
N ARG A 105 22.24 5.05 -12.26
CA ARG A 105 23.48 4.55 -12.90
C ARG A 105 23.36 4.47 -14.42
N SER A 106 22.20 4.02 -14.90
CA SER A 106 21.96 3.85 -16.34
C SER A 106 21.48 5.12 -17.02
N ASN A 107 21.16 6.18 -16.25
CA ASN A 107 20.46 7.37 -16.73
C ASN A 107 19.19 7.04 -17.52
N ARG A 108 18.46 6.05 -17.03
CA ARG A 108 17.17 5.59 -17.59
C ARG A 108 16.13 5.55 -16.49
N PRO A 109 14.91 6.04 -16.72
CA PRO A 109 13.86 5.98 -15.71
C PRO A 109 13.51 4.53 -15.38
N VAL A 110 13.03 4.29 -14.13
CA VAL A 110 12.73 2.93 -13.66
C VAL A 110 11.72 2.21 -14.55
N HIS A 111 10.72 2.91 -15.10
CA HIS A 111 9.75 2.26 -16.00
C HIS A 111 10.43 1.65 -17.25
N ASP A 112 11.44 2.32 -17.83
CA ASP A 112 12.22 1.77 -18.94
C ASP A 112 13.07 0.58 -18.50
N VAL A 113 13.70 0.66 -17.32
CA VAL A 113 14.49 -0.45 -16.76
C VAL A 113 13.60 -1.66 -16.48
N ALA A 114 12.37 -1.43 -16.05
CA ALA A 114 11.37 -2.46 -15.79
C ALA A 114 10.64 -2.97 -17.05
N GLY A 115 10.85 -2.36 -18.21
CA GLY A 115 10.13 -2.69 -19.45
C GLY A 115 8.63 -2.32 -19.38
N LEU A 116 8.29 -1.29 -18.64
CA LEU A 116 6.93 -0.80 -18.47
C LEU A 116 6.70 0.45 -19.34
N PRO A 117 5.45 0.72 -19.75
CA PRO A 117 5.10 2.00 -20.35
C PRO A 117 5.39 3.17 -19.42
N ALA A 118 5.63 4.36 -20.00
CA ALA A 118 5.75 5.59 -19.23
C ALA A 118 4.48 5.80 -18.38
N PRO A 119 4.64 6.09 -17.07
CA PRO A 119 3.51 6.27 -16.19
C PRO A 119 2.78 7.58 -16.47
N HIS A 120 1.47 7.58 -16.22
CA HIS A 120 0.60 8.74 -16.27
C HIS A 120 -0.06 8.97 -14.89
N GLU A 121 -0.83 10.07 -14.77
CA GLU A 121 -1.59 10.35 -13.56
C GLU A 121 -2.68 9.30 -13.32
N LEU A 122 -2.97 9.03 -12.05
CA LEU A 122 -3.96 8.04 -11.61
C LEU A 122 -4.93 8.67 -10.62
N THR A 123 -6.19 8.21 -10.63
CA THR A 123 -7.13 8.53 -9.55
C THR A 123 -6.79 7.70 -8.34
N THR A 124 -6.41 8.36 -7.23
CA THR A 124 -6.18 7.68 -5.95
C THR A 124 -7.35 7.87 -4.99
N ALA A 125 -7.60 6.88 -4.14
CA ALA A 125 -8.52 7.01 -3.02
C ALA A 125 -8.04 8.09 -2.04
N TYR A 126 -8.98 8.58 -1.23
CA TYR A 126 -8.69 9.35 -0.03
C TYR A 126 -9.35 8.66 1.15
N THR A 127 -8.57 8.38 2.20
CA THR A 127 -9.01 7.58 3.33
C THR A 127 -9.77 8.43 4.35
N ILE A 128 -10.95 7.96 4.71
CA ILE A 128 -11.72 8.41 5.88
C ILE A 128 -11.42 7.43 7.02
N SER A 129 -10.73 7.91 8.04
CA SER A 129 -10.38 7.13 9.24
C SER A 129 -11.62 6.66 9.99
N LEU A 130 -11.50 5.50 10.66
CA LEU A 130 -12.53 4.97 11.53
C LEU A 130 -12.73 5.88 12.75
N ASP A 131 -13.98 6.34 12.94
CA ASP A 131 -14.41 7.20 14.05
C ASP A 131 -15.94 7.08 14.23
N ALA A 132 -16.55 7.92 15.07
CA ALA A 132 -17.98 8.06 15.20
C ALA A 132 -18.63 8.50 13.86
N PRO A 133 -19.88 8.08 13.56
CA PRO A 133 -20.53 8.36 12.26
C PRO A 133 -20.57 9.84 11.87
N ASP A 134 -20.80 10.74 12.84
CA ASP A 134 -20.85 12.19 12.62
C ASP A 134 -19.46 12.78 12.31
N VAL A 135 -18.41 12.28 12.93
CA VAL A 135 -17.01 12.66 12.66
C VAL A 135 -16.62 12.21 11.26
N MET A 136 -16.96 10.96 10.90
CA MET A 136 -16.69 10.42 9.56
C MET A 136 -17.49 11.16 8.48
N ALA A 137 -18.75 11.51 8.74
CA ALA A 137 -19.56 12.33 7.84
C ALA A 137 -18.95 13.72 7.62
N LYS A 138 -18.45 14.36 8.67
CA LYS A 138 -17.76 15.65 8.56
C LYS A 138 -16.49 15.54 7.72
N ALA A 139 -15.68 14.50 7.93
CA ALA A 139 -14.49 14.24 7.13
C ALA A 139 -14.84 13.98 5.66
N ALA A 140 -15.85 13.15 5.40
CA ALA A 140 -16.33 12.85 4.07
C ALA A 140 -16.90 14.09 3.35
N LYS A 141 -17.61 14.98 4.06
CA LYS A 141 -18.08 16.26 3.52
C LYS A 141 -16.92 17.14 3.06
N GLY A 142 -15.85 17.20 3.86
CA GLY A 142 -14.62 17.92 3.51
C GLY A 142 -13.91 17.32 2.28
N ALA A 143 -14.10 16.04 2.01
CA ALA A 143 -13.51 15.30 0.89
C ALA A 143 -14.50 15.00 -0.24
N ALA A 144 -15.71 15.59 -0.24
CA ALA A 144 -16.81 15.25 -1.17
C ALA A 144 -16.54 15.62 -2.65
N SER A 145 -15.51 16.42 -2.93
CA SER A 145 -15.03 16.70 -4.28
C SER A 145 -14.15 15.57 -4.85
N ARG A 146 -13.68 14.66 -4.00
CA ARG A 146 -12.83 13.56 -4.43
C ARG A 146 -13.62 12.46 -5.13
N ALA A 147 -13.06 11.94 -6.20
CA ALA A 147 -13.70 10.92 -7.04
C ALA A 147 -13.84 9.56 -6.32
N LEU A 148 -12.89 9.22 -5.44
CA LEU A 148 -12.83 7.93 -4.75
C LEU A 148 -12.50 8.15 -3.26
N LEU A 149 -13.34 7.60 -2.38
CA LEU A 149 -13.13 7.58 -0.94
C LEU A 149 -12.95 6.14 -0.46
N LYS A 150 -11.97 5.91 0.41
CA LYS A 150 -11.79 4.66 1.15
C LYS A 150 -12.25 4.86 2.59
N ILE A 151 -13.19 4.06 3.06
CA ILE A 151 -13.79 4.18 4.38
C ILE A 151 -13.22 3.10 5.28
N LYS A 152 -12.58 3.48 6.37
CA LYS A 152 -12.12 2.54 7.40
C LYS A 152 -13.28 2.13 8.30
N LEU A 153 -13.43 0.81 8.47
CA LEU A 153 -14.51 0.15 9.21
C LEU A 153 -13.91 -0.92 10.14
N GLY A 154 -14.75 -1.81 10.67
CA GLY A 154 -14.31 -2.93 11.51
C GLY A 154 -14.65 -2.73 12.98
N ALA A 155 -15.70 -1.97 13.27
CA ALA A 155 -16.22 -1.77 14.61
C ALA A 155 -17.75 -1.91 14.66
N GLU A 156 -18.31 -2.01 15.84
CA GLU A 156 -19.77 -1.97 16.01
C GLU A 156 -20.35 -0.69 15.44
N GLY A 157 -21.49 -0.77 14.73
CA GLY A 157 -22.17 0.37 14.14
C GLY A 157 -21.66 0.77 12.74
N ASP A 158 -20.94 -0.08 12.04
CA ASP A 158 -20.40 0.21 10.69
C ASP A 158 -21.48 0.58 9.67
N ALA A 159 -22.69 -0.01 9.75
CA ALA A 159 -23.80 0.37 8.88
C ALA A 159 -24.14 1.86 8.98
N ALA A 160 -24.16 2.40 10.20
CA ALA A 160 -24.43 3.83 10.42
C ALA A 160 -23.29 4.72 9.89
N ARG A 161 -22.03 4.27 10.01
CA ARG A 161 -20.86 4.97 9.45
C ARG A 161 -20.93 5.06 7.94
N ILE A 162 -21.20 3.93 7.28
CA ILE A 162 -21.31 3.87 5.81
C ILE A 162 -22.41 4.80 5.31
N ALA A 163 -23.60 4.73 5.92
CA ALA A 163 -24.73 5.59 5.57
C ALA A 163 -24.42 7.07 5.76
N ALA A 164 -23.78 7.44 6.86
CA ALA A 164 -23.38 8.81 7.18
C ALA A 164 -22.36 9.37 6.16
N VAL A 165 -21.36 8.56 5.79
CA VAL A 165 -20.37 8.94 4.77
C VAL A 165 -21.02 9.06 3.39
N ARG A 166 -21.90 8.12 2.99
CA ARG A 166 -22.62 8.21 1.71
C ARG A 166 -23.49 9.47 1.62
N ALA A 167 -24.21 9.79 2.70
CA ALA A 167 -25.03 11.02 2.74
C ALA A 167 -24.17 12.29 2.60
N ALA A 168 -22.96 12.30 3.18
CA ALA A 168 -22.05 13.44 3.14
C ALA A 168 -21.27 13.57 1.82
N ALA A 169 -21.03 12.46 1.10
CA ALA A 169 -20.30 12.42 -0.16
C ALA A 169 -21.09 11.62 -1.23
N PRO A 170 -22.25 12.14 -1.71
CA PRO A 170 -23.19 11.37 -2.52
C PRO A 170 -22.65 11.01 -3.92
N ARG A 171 -21.65 11.72 -4.43
CA ARG A 171 -21.09 11.52 -5.77
C ARG A 171 -19.78 10.74 -5.81
N SER A 172 -19.11 10.58 -4.68
CA SER A 172 -17.86 9.84 -4.62
C SER A 172 -18.11 8.35 -4.79
N VAL A 173 -17.22 7.67 -5.50
CA VAL A 173 -17.14 6.22 -5.47
C VAL A 173 -16.65 5.81 -4.09
N LEU A 174 -17.28 4.80 -3.47
CA LEU A 174 -16.93 4.33 -2.14
C LEU A 174 -16.34 2.91 -2.20
N ILE A 175 -15.18 2.73 -1.61
CA ILE A 175 -14.65 1.44 -1.21
C ILE A 175 -14.54 1.42 0.31
N VAL A 176 -14.67 0.25 0.93
CA VAL A 176 -14.56 0.09 2.37
C VAL A 176 -13.44 -0.87 2.72
N ASP A 177 -12.80 -0.66 3.86
CA ASP A 177 -11.76 -1.52 4.39
C ASP A 177 -12.07 -1.80 5.86
N ALA A 178 -12.47 -3.04 6.13
CA ALA A 178 -12.81 -3.48 7.48
C ALA A 178 -11.59 -3.89 8.31
N ASN A 179 -10.42 -3.99 7.70
CA ASN A 179 -9.16 -4.35 8.34
C ASN A 179 -9.30 -5.55 9.30
N GLU A 180 -9.91 -6.64 8.82
CA GLU A 180 -10.17 -7.88 9.58
C GLU A 180 -11.19 -7.72 10.75
N GLY A 181 -11.92 -6.61 10.83
CA GLY A 181 -12.73 -6.25 11.99
C GLY A 181 -14.14 -6.85 11.99
N TRP A 182 -14.60 -7.52 10.92
CA TRP A 182 -15.89 -8.18 10.89
C TRP A 182 -15.78 -9.65 11.31
N ASN A 183 -16.94 -10.27 11.56
CA ASN A 183 -17.07 -11.68 11.92
C ASN A 183 -18.35 -12.26 11.32
N ASP A 184 -18.58 -13.55 11.50
CA ASP A 184 -19.72 -14.26 10.91
C ASP A 184 -21.08 -13.68 11.34
N ASP A 185 -21.19 -13.10 12.56
CA ASP A 185 -22.45 -12.56 13.09
C ASP A 185 -22.85 -11.24 12.42
N ASN A 186 -21.88 -10.37 12.05
CA ASN A 186 -22.16 -9.05 11.49
C ASN A 186 -21.89 -8.96 9.97
N LEU A 187 -21.28 -9.98 9.38
CA LEU A 187 -20.86 -9.98 7.97
C LEU A 187 -22.03 -9.69 7.02
N ALA A 188 -23.13 -10.40 7.15
CA ALA A 188 -24.29 -10.28 6.26
C ALA A 188 -24.94 -8.88 6.36
N ALA A 189 -25.07 -8.34 7.57
CA ALA A 189 -25.65 -7.02 7.82
C ALA A 189 -24.75 -5.91 7.23
N ASN A 190 -23.44 -6.03 7.40
CA ASN A 190 -22.49 -5.05 6.86
C ASN A 190 -22.41 -5.10 5.33
N PHE A 191 -22.51 -6.30 4.71
CA PHE A 191 -22.62 -6.40 3.26
C PHE A 191 -23.89 -5.73 2.71
N ALA A 192 -25.04 -5.90 3.40
CA ALA A 192 -26.30 -5.24 3.03
C ALA A 192 -26.16 -3.71 3.10
N ALA A 193 -25.63 -3.19 4.20
CA ALA A 193 -25.40 -1.75 4.38
C ALA A 193 -24.44 -1.18 3.32
N CYS A 194 -23.40 -1.91 2.96
CA CYS A 194 -22.48 -1.55 1.87
C CYS A 194 -23.22 -1.49 0.53
N ALA A 195 -24.07 -2.49 0.24
CA ALA A 195 -24.84 -2.54 -1.02
C ALA A 195 -25.84 -1.38 -1.11
N GLU A 196 -26.58 -1.11 -0.05
CA GLU A 196 -27.53 0.01 0.05
C GLU A 196 -26.83 1.36 -0.15
N SER A 197 -25.61 1.50 0.32
CA SER A 197 -24.80 2.70 0.18
C SER A 197 -24.02 2.78 -1.13
N GLY A 198 -24.15 1.80 -2.04
CA GLY A 198 -23.46 1.79 -3.32
C GLY A 198 -21.95 1.66 -3.22
N VAL A 199 -21.46 0.90 -2.22
CA VAL A 199 -20.04 0.52 -2.11
C VAL A 199 -19.68 -0.43 -3.25
N VAL A 200 -18.51 -0.23 -3.87
CA VAL A 200 -18.10 -1.00 -5.06
C VAL A 200 -17.02 -2.05 -4.76
N LEU A 201 -16.40 -2.02 -3.58
CA LEU A 201 -15.38 -2.98 -3.14
C LEU A 201 -15.34 -3.03 -1.61
N ILE A 202 -15.24 -4.25 -1.07
CA ILE A 202 -15.02 -4.49 0.37
C ILE A 202 -13.65 -5.12 0.53
N GLU A 203 -12.74 -4.43 1.23
CA GLU A 203 -11.39 -4.89 1.51
C GLU A 203 -11.35 -5.59 2.87
N GLN A 204 -10.73 -6.77 2.91
CA GLN A 204 -10.44 -7.64 4.05
C GLN A 204 -11.48 -7.59 5.18
N PRO A 205 -12.70 -8.11 4.93
CA PRO A 205 -13.76 -8.08 5.94
C PRO A 205 -13.46 -8.97 7.16
N LEU A 206 -12.85 -10.12 6.94
CA LEU A 206 -12.59 -11.15 7.96
C LEU A 206 -11.10 -11.35 8.20
N PRO A 207 -10.71 -11.83 9.40
CA PRO A 207 -9.32 -12.15 9.71
C PRO A 207 -8.74 -13.18 8.74
N GLU A 208 -7.47 -12.98 8.38
CA GLU A 208 -6.70 -13.96 7.63
C GLU A 208 -6.80 -15.36 8.26
N GLY A 209 -7.08 -16.38 7.44
CA GLY A 209 -7.26 -17.77 7.90
C GLY A 209 -8.63 -18.06 8.54
N LYS A 210 -9.51 -17.06 8.76
CA LYS A 210 -10.89 -17.20 9.24
C LYS A 210 -11.92 -16.69 8.24
N ASP A 211 -11.59 -16.70 6.98
CA ASP A 211 -12.31 -16.10 5.86
C ASP A 211 -12.98 -17.12 4.92
N GLN A 212 -13.10 -18.40 5.35
CA GLN A 212 -13.63 -19.50 4.52
C GLN A 212 -15.09 -19.30 4.12
N VAL A 213 -15.87 -18.58 4.93
CA VAL A 213 -17.28 -18.30 4.65
C VAL A 213 -17.44 -17.47 3.36
N LEU A 214 -16.46 -16.63 3.01
CA LEU A 214 -16.46 -15.82 1.78
C LEU A 214 -16.56 -16.69 0.52
N GLY A 215 -15.98 -17.88 0.52
CA GLY A 215 -16.06 -18.81 -0.60
C GLY A 215 -17.41 -19.54 -0.75
N ARG A 216 -18.30 -19.44 0.25
CA ARG A 216 -19.56 -20.17 0.31
C ARG A 216 -20.79 -19.25 0.28
N MET A 217 -20.61 -17.95 0.56
CA MET A 217 -21.70 -16.98 0.56
C MET A 217 -21.88 -16.31 -0.79
N LYS A 218 -23.11 -15.87 -1.07
CA LYS A 218 -23.36 -14.95 -2.20
C LYS A 218 -22.83 -13.57 -1.84
N ARG A 219 -21.94 -13.05 -2.67
CA ARG A 219 -21.33 -11.71 -2.49
C ARG A 219 -21.91 -10.74 -3.51
N PRO A 220 -22.75 -9.79 -3.10
CA PRO A 220 -23.32 -8.79 -4.01
C PRO A 220 -22.28 -7.72 -4.39
N ILE A 221 -21.20 -7.60 -3.60
CA ILE A 221 -20.09 -6.66 -3.81
C ILE A 221 -18.80 -7.48 -3.86
N PRO A 222 -17.87 -7.18 -4.80
CA PRO A 222 -16.55 -7.82 -4.85
C PRO A 222 -15.76 -7.65 -3.55
N VAL A 223 -15.04 -8.69 -3.14
CA VAL A 223 -14.20 -8.71 -1.94
C VAL A 223 -12.74 -8.72 -2.33
N CYS A 224 -11.95 -7.85 -1.70
CA CYS A 224 -10.52 -7.68 -1.92
C CYS A 224 -9.71 -8.27 -0.75
N ALA A 225 -8.72 -9.11 -1.05
CA ALA A 225 -7.74 -9.57 -0.08
C ALA A 225 -6.66 -8.51 0.15
N ASP A 226 -6.41 -8.13 1.40
CA ASP A 226 -5.28 -7.31 1.82
C ASP A 226 -4.37 -8.11 2.77
N GLU A 227 -4.77 -8.32 4.01
CA GLU A 227 -3.99 -9.07 4.99
C GLU A 227 -3.81 -10.54 4.58
N SER A 228 -4.72 -11.11 3.80
CA SER A 228 -4.62 -12.48 3.27
C SER A 228 -3.69 -12.63 2.06
N LEU A 229 -3.12 -11.53 1.53
CA LEU A 229 -2.18 -11.53 0.40
C LEU A 229 -0.82 -11.00 0.84
N HIS A 230 0.21 -11.85 0.85
CA HIS A 230 1.58 -11.47 1.17
C HIS A 230 2.49 -11.47 -0.05
N ASP A 231 2.53 -12.61 -0.75
CA ASP A 231 3.40 -12.87 -1.90
C ASP A 231 2.67 -13.73 -2.95
N ARG A 232 3.40 -14.18 -3.97
CA ARG A 232 2.83 -15.03 -5.03
C ARG A 232 2.30 -16.37 -4.52
N ALA A 233 2.83 -16.92 -3.45
CA ALA A 233 2.37 -18.20 -2.90
C ALA A 233 0.94 -18.10 -2.32
N SER A 234 0.54 -16.91 -1.86
CA SER A 234 -0.77 -16.64 -1.29
C SER A 234 -1.93 -16.83 -2.28
N PHE A 235 -1.73 -16.60 -3.59
CA PHE A 235 -2.80 -16.58 -4.59
C PHE A 235 -3.62 -17.87 -4.68
N SER A 236 -3.00 -19.03 -4.44
CA SER A 236 -3.72 -20.31 -4.53
C SER A 236 -4.82 -20.45 -3.49
N ALA A 237 -4.65 -19.85 -2.32
CA ALA A 237 -5.61 -19.88 -1.21
C ALA A 237 -6.72 -18.82 -1.34
N LEU A 238 -6.60 -17.87 -2.26
CA LEU A 238 -7.51 -16.73 -2.41
C LEU A 238 -8.61 -16.97 -3.46
N ALA A 239 -8.36 -17.78 -4.49
CA ALA A 239 -9.16 -17.84 -5.71
C ALA A 239 -10.65 -18.15 -5.50
N SER A 240 -11.03 -18.87 -4.46
CA SER A 240 -12.44 -19.18 -4.15
C SER A 240 -13.10 -18.16 -3.22
N LYS A 241 -12.32 -17.29 -2.56
CA LYS A 241 -12.79 -16.40 -1.49
C LYS A 241 -12.83 -14.95 -1.87
N TYR A 242 -11.95 -14.51 -2.78
CA TYR A 242 -11.75 -13.11 -3.13
C TYR A 242 -11.89 -12.88 -4.63
N ASP A 243 -12.37 -11.70 -5.00
CA ASP A 243 -12.57 -11.26 -6.38
C ASP A 243 -11.46 -10.26 -6.79
N ALA A 244 -10.82 -9.65 -5.80
CA ALA A 244 -9.78 -8.66 -5.95
C ALA A 244 -8.62 -8.92 -4.97
N VAL A 245 -7.47 -8.32 -5.26
CA VAL A 245 -6.26 -8.38 -4.41
C VAL A 245 -5.64 -7.00 -4.28
N ASN A 246 -5.22 -6.65 -3.06
CA ASN A 246 -4.50 -5.41 -2.78
C ASN A 246 -3.00 -5.70 -2.64
N ILE A 247 -2.23 -5.31 -3.66
CA ILE A 247 -0.77 -5.46 -3.67
C ILE A 247 -0.15 -4.25 -2.97
N LYS A 248 0.58 -4.50 -1.89
CA LYS A 248 1.35 -3.49 -1.15
C LYS A 248 2.83 -3.86 -1.15
N LEU A 249 3.70 -2.91 -1.43
CA LEU A 249 5.14 -3.14 -1.53
C LEU A 249 5.75 -3.64 -0.22
N ASP A 250 5.29 -3.12 0.93
CA ASP A 250 5.76 -3.55 2.24
C ASP A 250 5.45 -5.01 2.56
N LYS A 251 4.34 -5.55 2.04
CA LYS A 251 4.02 -6.98 2.15
C LYS A 251 4.79 -7.82 1.15
N ALA A 252 4.75 -7.41 -0.12
CA ALA A 252 5.41 -8.09 -1.22
C ALA A 252 6.93 -8.16 -1.05
N GLY A 253 7.53 -7.21 -0.33
CA GLY A 253 8.97 -7.07 -0.20
C GLY A 253 9.61 -6.40 -1.40
N GLY A 254 8.96 -5.38 -1.95
CA GLY A 254 9.48 -4.47 -2.96
C GLY A 254 8.83 -4.59 -4.34
N LEU A 255 9.26 -3.71 -5.24
CA LEU A 255 8.69 -3.58 -6.58
C LEU A 255 8.94 -4.83 -7.44
N THR A 256 10.08 -5.50 -7.28
CA THR A 256 10.43 -6.71 -8.06
C THR A 256 9.39 -7.82 -7.87
N GLU A 257 9.08 -8.19 -6.63
CA GLU A 257 8.05 -9.21 -6.34
C GLU A 257 6.66 -8.69 -6.66
N ALA A 258 6.37 -7.41 -6.39
CA ALA A 258 5.07 -6.81 -6.67
C ALA A 258 4.71 -6.84 -8.17
N LEU A 259 5.68 -6.64 -9.07
CA LEU A 259 5.47 -6.80 -10.52
C LEU A 259 5.16 -8.25 -10.90
N ALA A 260 5.82 -9.22 -10.26
CA ALA A 260 5.52 -10.63 -10.48
C ALA A 260 4.13 -11.01 -9.91
N MET A 261 3.74 -10.45 -8.74
CA MET A 261 2.39 -10.60 -8.19
C MET A 261 1.33 -9.98 -9.09
N LEU A 262 1.60 -8.82 -9.70
CA LEU A 262 0.72 -8.17 -10.67
C LEU A 262 0.44 -9.10 -11.86
N ALA A 263 1.49 -9.69 -12.45
CA ALA A 263 1.34 -10.64 -13.55
C ALA A 263 0.54 -11.89 -13.15
N GLU A 264 0.77 -12.42 -11.95
CA GLU A 264 0.03 -13.57 -11.42
C GLU A 264 -1.44 -13.23 -11.16
N ALA A 265 -1.74 -12.04 -10.60
CA ALA A 265 -3.11 -11.56 -10.40
C ALA A 265 -3.87 -11.44 -11.72
N GLN A 266 -3.23 -10.89 -12.76
CA GLN A 266 -3.80 -10.79 -14.11
C GLN A 266 -4.06 -12.17 -14.72
N ARG A 267 -3.11 -13.10 -14.61
CA ARG A 267 -3.26 -14.48 -15.11
C ARG A 267 -4.43 -15.22 -14.44
N ARG A 268 -4.72 -14.91 -13.18
CA ARG A 268 -5.82 -15.47 -12.42
C ARG A 268 -7.13 -14.69 -12.50
N ASN A 269 -7.18 -13.61 -13.30
CA ASN A 269 -8.33 -12.72 -13.46
C ASN A 269 -8.80 -12.02 -12.18
N PHE A 270 -7.91 -11.76 -11.21
CA PHE A 270 -8.25 -10.90 -10.09
C PHE A 270 -8.36 -9.44 -10.52
N THR A 271 -9.32 -8.73 -9.96
CA THR A 271 -9.30 -7.27 -9.96
C THR A 271 -8.13 -6.81 -9.09
N ILE A 272 -7.34 -5.84 -9.57
CA ILE A 272 -6.14 -5.39 -8.89
C ILE A 272 -6.39 -4.06 -8.21
N MET A 273 -6.06 -4.01 -6.94
CA MET A 273 -5.87 -2.81 -6.16
C MET A 273 -4.39 -2.68 -5.80
N VAL A 274 -3.87 -1.47 -5.81
CA VAL A 274 -2.53 -1.16 -5.30
C VAL A 274 -2.69 -0.18 -4.15
N GLY A 275 -2.28 -0.61 -2.98
CA GLY A 275 -2.36 0.16 -1.74
C GLY A 275 -1.01 0.43 -1.10
N CYS A 276 -1.07 1.11 0.04
CA CYS A 276 0.11 1.50 0.81
C CYS A 276 -0.13 1.39 2.32
N MET A 277 0.93 1.58 3.08
CA MET A 277 0.88 2.00 4.48
C MET A 277 0.89 3.53 4.54
N VAL A 278 0.55 4.13 5.70
CA VAL A 278 0.74 5.57 5.88
C VAL A 278 2.23 5.87 5.91
N ALA A 279 2.71 6.51 4.85
CA ALA A 279 4.13 6.75 4.58
C ALA A 279 4.31 7.98 3.71
N THR A 280 5.57 8.35 3.40
CA THR A 280 5.86 9.50 2.53
C THR A 280 5.78 9.15 1.05
N SER A 281 5.89 10.16 0.22
CA SER A 281 5.96 10.01 -1.24
C SER A 281 7.07 9.08 -1.71
N LEU A 282 8.12 8.86 -0.94
CA LEU A 282 9.21 7.96 -1.33
C LEU A 282 8.74 6.49 -1.36
N ALA A 283 7.87 6.09 -0.41
CA ALA A 283 7.24 4.77 -0.43
C ALA A 283 6.20 4.62 -1.55
N MET A 284 5.51 5.73 -1.89
CA MET A 284 4.48 5.73 -2.94
C MET A 284 5.07 5.68 -4.36
N ALA A 285 6.22 6.28 -4.58
CA ALA A 285 6.81 6.47 -5.91
C ALA A 285 6.94 5.15 -6.71
N PRO A 286 7.53 4.06 -6.18
CA PRO A 286 7.54 2.78 -6.90
C PRO A 286 6.14 2.16 -7.05
N ALA A 287 5.23 2.39 -6.10
CA ALA A 287 3.87 1.89 -6.18
C ALA A 287 3.04 2.55 -7.29
N VAL A 288 3.34 3.81 -7.66
CA VAL A 288 2.71 4.49 -8.81
C VAL A 288 2.97 3.74 -10.10
N LEU A 289 4.17 3.17 -10.30
CA LEU A 289 4.48 2.37 -11.49
C LEU A 289 3.66 1.07 -11.52
N LEU A 290 3.54 0.41 -10.38
CA LEU A 290 2.73 -0.80 -10.23
C LEU A 290 1.24 -0.51 -10.49
N ALA A 291 0.74 0.62 -9.98
CA ALA A 291 -0.65 1.03 -10.03
C ALA A 291 -1.16 1.37 -11.44
N GLN A 292 -0.29 1.53 -12.44
CA GLN A 292 -0.69 1.77 -13.84
C GLN A 292 -1.58 0.65 -14.42
N ARG A 293 -1.63 -0.51 -13.77
CA ARG A 293 -2.43 -1.67 -14.15
C ARG A 293 -3.54 -1.99 -13.15
N ALA A 294 -3.72 -1.17 -12.12
CA ALA A 294 -4.72 -1.37 -11.09
C ALA A 294 -6.07 -0.71 -11.46
N ARG A 295 -7.17 -1.35 -11.06
CA ARG A 295 -8.49 -0.76 -11.11
C ARG A 295 -8.72 0.23 -9.96
N PHE A 296 -8.17 -0.07 -8.79
CA PHE A 296 -8.27 0.76 -7.61
C PHE A 296 -6.85 1.14 -7.14
N VAL A 297 -6.66 2.42 -6.88
CA VAL A 297 -5.38 2.96 -6.39
C VAL A 297 -5.64 3.61 -5.04
N ASP A 298 -4.86 3.22 -4.04
CA ASP A 298 -4.96 3.70 -2.66
C ASP A 298 -3.56 4.10 -2.17
N LEU A 299 -3.07 5.21 -2.72
CA LEU A 299 -1.72 5.75 -2.51
C LEU A 299 -1.79 7.16 -1.89
N ASP A 300 -2.67 7.33 -0.92
CA ASP A 300 -2.91 8.60 -0.24
C ASP A 300 -2.08 8.82 1.03
N GLY A 301 -1.16 7.90 1.34
CA GLY A 301 -0.33 7.98 2.56
C GLY A 301 0.24 9.39 2.83
N PRO A 302 0.85 10.08 1.85
CA PRO A 302 1.38 11.43 2.04
C PRO A 302 0.32 12.49 2.36
N LEU A 303 -0.92 12.32 1.88
CA LEU A 303 -2.03 13.26 2.15
C LEU A 303 -2.53 13.18 3.60
N LEU A 304 -2.22 12.09 4.30
CA LEU A 304 -2.58 11.88 5.70
C LEU A 304 -1.51 12.45 6.66
N LEU A 305 -0.33 12.81 6.15
CA LEU A 305 0.74 13.41 6.94
C LEU A 305 0.56 14.92 7.07
N ARG A 306 1.09 15.51 8.16
CA ARG A 306 1.15 16.98 8.31
C ARG A 306 2.08 17.62 7.29
N LYS A 307 3.10 16.89 6.85
CA LYS A 307 4.13 17.32 5.91
C LYS A 307 4.71 16.10 5.22
N ASP A 308 4.92 16.22 3.94
CA ASP A 308 5.62 15.24 3.12
C ASP A 308 7.07 15.68 2.83
N ARG A 309 7.80 14.89 2.07
CA ARG A 309 9.17 15.20 1.59
C ARG A 309 9.18 16.42 0.68
N GLN A 310 10.33 17.09 0.63
CA GLN A 310 10.49 18.33 -0.17
C GLN A 310 10.19 18.07 -1.65
N ASP A 311 10.70 16.96 -2.23
CA ASP A 311 10.49 16.56 -3.62
C ASP A 311 9.36 15.53 -3.76
N GLY A 312 8.32 15.62 -2.90
CA GLY A 312 7.22 14.70 -2.84
C GLY A 312 6.42 14.60 -4.15
N LEU A 313 5.58 13.57 -4.24
CA LEU A 313 4.65 13.39 -5.35
C LEU A 313 3.67 14.56 -5.43
N ARG A 314 3.34 14.95 -6.63
CA ARG A 314 2.27 15.91 -6.85
C ARG A 314 0.91 15.22 -6.73
N TYR A 315 0.06 15.77 -5.87
CA TYR A 315 -1.36 15.43 -5.78
C TYR A 315 -2.18 16.64 -6.20
N ALA A 316 -3.19 16.43 -7.01
CA ALA A 316 -4.15 17.48 -7.37
C ALA A 316 -5.56 16.87 -7.35
N GLU A 317 -6.43 17.37 -6.46
CA GLU A 317 -7.74 16.77 -6.21
C GLU A 317 -7.64 15.26 -5.96
N SER A 318 -8.20 14.43 -6.85
CA SER A 318 -8.15 12.97 -6.75
C SER A 318 -6.97 12.34 -7.50
N LEU A 319 -6.12 13.16 -8.14
CA LEU A 319 -5.03 12.63 -8.97
C LEU A 319 -3.71 12.58 -8.21
N ILE A 320 -3.01 11.49 -8.39
CA ILE A 320 -1.59 11.30 -8.06
C ILE A 320 -0.79 11.27 -9.36
N TYR A 321 0.30 12.01 -9.42
CA TYR A 321 1.15 12.12 -10.60
C TYR A 321 2.42 11.27 -10.46
N PRO A 322 3.02 10.84 -11.58
CA PRO A 322 4.28 10.10 -11.57
C PRO A 322 5.38 10.81 -10.79
N PRO A 323 6.31 10.06 -10.17
CA PRO A 323 7.44 10.62 -9.46
C PRO A 323 8.39 11.35 -10.41
N SER A 324 9.07 12.38 -9.89
CA SER A 324 10.23 12.96 -10.54
C SER A 324 11.49 12.15 -10.20
N PRO A 325 12.55 12.15 -11.05
CA PRO A 325 13.83 11.54 -10.72
C PRO A 325 14.51 12.10 -9.46
N ALA A 326 14.16 13.32 -9.04
CA ALA A 326 14.65 13.89 -7.79
C ALA A 326 14.10 13.15 -6.56
N LEU A 327 12.85 12.65 -6.62
CA LEU A 327 12.27 11.82 -5.59
C LEU A 327 12.77 10.39 -5.71
N TRP A 328 12.52 9.73 -6.87
CA TRP A 328 12.80 8.32 -7.08
C TRP A 328 12.63 7.95 -8.56
N GLY A 329 13.51 7.07 -9.09
CA GLY A 329 13.38 6.47 -10.42
C GLY A 329 14.15 7.17 -11.55
#